data_5855522f4ee4e8840d6344f5adbbd1bc
#
_entry.id   5855522f4ee4e8840d6344f5adbbd1bc
#
_cell.length_a   1.000
_cell.length_b   1.000
_cell.length_c   1.000
_cell.angle_alpha   90.00
_cell.angle_beta   90.00
_cell.angle_gamma   90.00
#
_symmetry.space_group_name_H-M   'P 1'
#
loop_
_entity.id
_entity.type
_entity.pdbx_description
1 polymer ?
#
loop_
_entity_poly.entity_id
_entity_poly.type
_entity_poly.pdbx_seq_one_letter_code
_entity_poly.pdbx_strand_id
1 'polypeptide(L)'
;MALTISDQKFHLDDRDKLLISGSVHYWRLDHLRWDAILDRVREMGFETICTYIPWAVHEISQGEFDFGEINPDYDLDSFLTLCEENGMYMLLRPGPHVNSEITYFGFPKRILRDPDIQSITADGTPVVFPSPPRMFPVPSYASEKFYQEVGIYFDHVCPIITEHLHPHGCVIGVQADNEMSFFLRTQPYDHDYSTGAIRLYVRFLKEKYRDLNLLNELYRTDYASFDEIPPPRDFNAENRSDLPYYLDWIEYKEYYLQYGLARIAAMLKERGVTTLIYHNLPGLCAKPPYNQIKMEEIVDVVGFDLYYYKEEYHKVKRCVQYLNGTSRAPFIAEFASGFVALPIPAKPIMLDDARFTTYTALMHGFSGINFYMLVERERWVGSPIDRSGG
;
A
#
# COMPACT_ATOMS: atom_id res chain seq x y z
N MET A 1 -3.65 -5.29 25.30
CA MET A 1 -2.47 -4.63 24.67
C MET A 1 -2.56 -4.79 23.17
N ALA A 2 -1.99 -3.88 22.39
CA ALA A 2 -2.07 -3.92 20.93
C ALA A 2 -1.10 -4.96 20.35
N LEU A 3 -1.20 -5.20 19.02
CA LEU A 3 -0.18 -5.92 18.27
C LEU A 3 1.11 -5.12 18.31
N THR A 4 2.21 -5.73 18.75
CA THR A 4 3.53 -5.10 18.86
C THR A 4 4.60 -5.92 18.15
N ILE A 5 5.80 -5.35 17.98
CA ILE A 5 6.93 -6.01 17.32
C ILE A 5 8.16 -5.92 18.22
N SER A 6 8.78 -7.05 18.50
CA SER A 6 10.11 -7.16 19.08
C SER A 6 10.79 -8.45 18.61
N ASP A 7 12.13 -8.48 18.60
CA ASP A 7 12.92 -9.65 18.21
C ASP A 7 12.50 -10.29 16.88
N GLN A 8 12.15 -9.45 15.90
CA GLN A 8 11.64 -9.82 14.58
C GLN A 8 10.35 -10.64 14.59
N LYS A 9 9.54 -10.52 15.64
CA LYS A 9 8.26 -11.23 15.80
C LYS A 9 7.13 -10.26 16.09
N PHE A 10 5.94 -10.67 15.73
CA PHE A 10 4.70 -10.06 16.21
C PHE A 10 4.34 -10.64 17.58
N HIS A 11 3.83 -9.79 18.46
CA HIS A 11 3.29 -10.15 19.75
C HIS A 11 1.88 -9.59 19.88
N LEU A 12 0.93 -10.44 20.23
CA LEU A 12 -0.43 -10.05 20.53
C LEU A 12 -0.72 -10.41 21.98
N ASP A 13 -1.11 -9.41 22.78
CA ASP A 13 -1.33 -9.57 24.21
C ASP A 13 -0.14 -10.23 24.94
N ASP A 14 1.08 -9.76 24.63
CA ASP A 14 2.36 -10.23 25.16
C ASP A 14 2.73 -11.70 24.82
N ARG A 15 2.08 -12.27 23.82
CA ARG A 15 2.40 -13.62 23.33
C ARG A 15 2.95 -13.58 21.93
N ASP A 16 3.99 -14.38 21.66
CA ASP A 16 4.49 -14.60 20.30
C ASP A 16 3.34 -14.99 19.38
N LYS A 17 3.18 -14.26 18.29
CA LYS A 17 2.15 -14.52 17.28
C LYS A 17 2.80 -14.70 15.91
N LEU A 18 2.71 -15.89 15.33
CA LEU A 18 2.90 -16.04 13.90
C LEU A 18 1.64 -15.46 13.23
N LEU A 19 1.78 -14.27 12.62
CA LEU A 19 0.65 -13.54 12.06
C LEU A 19 0.25 -14.15 10.71
N ILE A 20 -0.67 -15.11 10.75
CA ILE A 20 -1.26 -15.70 9.54
C ILE A 20 -2.64 -15.08 9.32
N SER A 21 -2.82 -14.41 8.20
CA SER A 21 -4.07 -13.78 7.82
C SER A 21 -4.45 -14.08 6.37
N GLY A 22 -5.69 -13.79 6.02
CA GLY A 22 -6.13 -13.90 4.65
C GLY A 22 -7.17 -12.84 4.29
N SER A 23 -7.17 -12.42 3.03
CA SER A 23 -7.99 -11.31 2.56
C SER A 23 -9.42 -11.75 2.26
N VAL A 24 -10.37 -11.05 2.89
CA VAL A 24 -11.82 -11.14 2.66
C VAL A 24 -12.35 -9.74 2.42
N HIS A 25 -12.91 -9.46 1.25
CA HIS A 25 -13.41 -8.13 0.90
C HIS A 25 -14.92 -8.05 1.12
N TYR A 26 -15.36 -7.62 2.33
CA TYR A 26 -16.78 -7.55 2.73
C TYR A 26 -17.65 -6.85 1.70
N TRP A 27 -17.23 -5.71 1.20
CA TRP A 27 -17.92 -4.85 0.24
C TRP A 27 -18.16 -5.47 -1.16
N ARG A 28 -17.65 -6.68 -1.40
CA ARG A 28 -17.87 -7.50 -2.61
C ARG A 28 -18.76 -8.71 -2.38
N LEU A 29 -19.17 -8.92 -1.16
CA LEU A 29 -19.93 -10.07 -0.72
C LEU A 29 -21.34 -9.61 -0.32
N ASP A 30 -22.31 -10.47 -0.51
CA ASP A 30 -23.63 -10.30 0.06
C ASP A 30 -23.52 -10.37 1.60
N HIS A 31 -23.95 -9.33 2.29
CA HIS A 31 -23.90 -9.25 3.76
C HIS A 31 -24.61 -10.43 4.44
N LEU A 32 -25.65 -11.00 3.84
CA LEU A 32 -26.34 -12.19 4.35
C LEU A 32 -25.47 -13.46 4.34
N ARG A 33 -24.31 -13.41 3.71
CA ARG A 33 -23.34 -14.53 3.64
C ARG A 33 -22.09 -14.33 4.46
N TRP A 34 -21.88 -13.16 5.05
CA TRP A 34 -20.66 -12.87 5.81
C TRP A 34 -20.40 -13.91 6.90
N ASP A 35 -21.42 -14.26 7.69
CA ASP A 35 -21.30 -15.24 8.77
C ASP A 35 -20.85 -16.61 8.26
N ALA A 36 -21.50 -17.14 7.24
CA ALA A 36 -21.13 -18.41 6.63
C ALA A 36 -19.70 -18.41 6.03
N ILE A 37 -19.27 -17.28 5.46
CA ILE A 37 -17.92 -17.12 4.92
C ILE A 37 -16.90 -17.07 6.05
N LEU A 38 -17.16 -16.33 7.14
CA LEU A 38 -16.29 -16.28 8.31
C LEU A 38 -16.16 -17.64 8.98
N ASP A 39 -17.23 -18.41 9.06
CA ASP A 39 -17.18 -19.79 9.53
C ASP A 39 -16.22 -20.65 8.69
N ARG A 40 -16.30 -20.56 7.36
CA ARG A 40 -15.35 -21.26 6.47
C ARG A 40 -13.90 -20.83 6.69
N VAL A 41 -13.66 -19.53 6.86
CA VAL A 41 -12.34 -19.00 7.16
C VAL A 41 -11.79 -19.56 8.47
N ARG A 42 -12.65 -19.67 9.50
CA ARG A 42 -12.29 -20.28 10.80
C ARG A 42 -12.03 -21.78 10.69
N GLU A 43 -12.86 -22.51 9.94
CA GLU A 43 -12.66 -23.95 9.65
C GLU A 43 -11.31 -24.21 8.96
N MET A 44 -10.80 -23.27 8.17
CA MET A 44 -9.47 -23.33 7.59
C MET A 44 -8.34 -23.01 8.58
N GLY A 45 -8.66 -22.62 9.81
CA GLY A 45 -7.70 -22.30 10.87
C GLY A 45 -7.21 -20.86 10.90
N PHE A 46 -7.83 -19.93 10.17
CA PHE A 46 -7.48 -18.52 10.24
C PHE A 46 -8.13 -17.87 11.47
N GLU A 47 -7.33 -17.15 12.25
CA GLU A 47 -7.77 -16.29 13.36
C GLU A 47 -7.73 -14.82 13.01
N THR A 48 -7.10 -14.46 11.90
CA THR A 48 -6.93 -13.07 11.45
C THR A 48 -7.34 -12.97 9.98
N ILE A 49 -8.14 -11.98 9.66
CA ILE A 49 -8.48 -11.62 8.28
C ILE A 49 -8.01 -10.21 7.96
N CYS A 50 -7.93 -9.92 6.67
CA CYS A 50 -7.51 -8.64 6.14
C CYS A 50 -8.58 -8.13 5.18
N THR A 51 -8.94 -6.85 5.22
CA THR A 51 -9.87 -6.27 4.25
C THR A 51 -9.43 -4.88 3.81
N TYR A 52 -9.64 -4.58 2.53
CA TYR A 52 -9.60 -3.22 2.03
C TYR A 52 -10.89 -2.47 2.33
N ILE A 53 -10.77 -1.16 2.53
CA ILE A 53 -11.90 -0.23 2.63
C ILE A 53 -11.71 0.79 1.49
N PRO A 54 -12.25 0.54 0.28
CA PRO A 54 -11.97 1.39 -0.86
C PRO A 54 -12.77 2.69 -0.81
N TRP A 55 -12.08 3.81 -0.86
CA TRP A 55 -12.70 5.14 -0.89
C TRP A 55 -13.80 5.26 -1.96
N ALA A 56 -13.52 4.83 -3.21
CA ALA A 56 -14.47 4.92 -4.32
C ALA A 56 -15.71 4.03 -4.19
N VAL A 57 -15.73 3.08 -3.26
CA VAL A 57 -16.91 2.24 -2.96
C VAL A 57 -17.82 2.96 -1.99
N HIS A 58 -17.25 3.60 -0.99
CA HIS A 58 -17.99 4.24 0.09
C HIS A 58 -18.40 5.68 -0.23
N GLU A 59 -17.63 6.44 -1.02
CA GLU A 59 -18.03 7.78 -1.45
C GLU A 59 -19.04 7.68 -2.62
N ILE A 60 -20.33 7.74 -2.32
CA ILE A 60 -21.41 7.66 -3.30
C ILE A 60 -21.60 8.94 -4.12
N SER A 61 -21.32 10.08 -3.52
CA SER A 61 -21.15 11.38 -4.17
C SER A 61 -20.13 12.21 -3.41
N GLN A 62 -19.68 13.33 -3.96
CA GLN A 62 -18.61 14.14 -3.35
C GLN A 62 -18.94 14.51 -1.89
N GLY A 63 -18.18 13.95 -0.95
CA GLY A 63 -18.32 14.19 0.48
C GLY A 63 -19.52 13.49 1.13
N GLU A 64 -20.24 12.64 0.40
CA GLU A 64 -21.32 11.81 0.92
C GLU A 64 -20.87 10.34 0.90
N PHE A 65 -20.93 9.70 2.04
CA PHE A 65 -20.42 8.35 2.23
C PHE A 65 -21.56 7.41 2.62
N ASP A 66 -21.44 6.16 2.21
CA ASP A 66 -22.31 5.06 2.61
C ASP A 66 -21.47 3.98 3.31
N PHE A 67 -21.73 3.77 4.58
CA PHE A 67 -21.14 2.70 5.38
C PHE A 67 -22.23 1.73 5.89
N GLY A 68 -23.28 1.52 5.09
CA GLY A 68 -24.33 0.56 5.35
C GLY A 68 -25.73 1.13 5.39
N GLU A 69 -25.88 2.47 5.40
CA GLU A 69 -27.18 3.14 5.49
C GLU A 69 -28.03 2.96 4.22
N ILE A 70 -27.35 2.85 3.05
CA ILE A 70 -28.02 2.68 1.76
C ILE A 70 -27.80 1.25 1.24
N ASN A 71 -26.55 0.79 1.25
CA ASN A 71 -26.21 -0.56 0.81
C ASN A 71 -25.63 -1.37 1.99
N PRO A 72 -26.38 -2.35 2.52
CA PRO A 72 -25.91 -3.14 3.66
C PRO A 72 -24.64 -3.96 3.38
N ASP A 73 -24.26 -4.21 2.13
CA ASP A 73 -22.99 -4.87 1.78
C ASP A 73 -21.79 -3.95 2.05
N TYR A 74 -22.01 -2.65 2.28
CA TYR A 74 -20.97 -1.67 2.59
C TYR A 74 -20.85 -1.36 4.09
N ASP A 75 -21.62 -2.04 4.93
CA ASP A 75 -21.65 -1.84 6.38
C ASP A 75 -20.37 -2.40 7.03
N LEU A 76 -19.37 -1.51 7.15
CA LEU A 76 -18.09 -1.85 7.77
C LEU A 76 -18.24 -2.14 9.25
N ASP A 77 -19.07 -1.37 9.97
CA ASP A 77 -19.29 -1.49 11.41
C ASP A 77 -19.89 -2.87 11.74
N SER A 78 -20.98 -3.25 11.05
CA SER A 78 -21.58 -4.58 11.21
C SER A 78 -20.65 -5.72 10.84
N PHE A 79 -19.80 -5.55 9.80
CA PHE A 79 -18.82 -6.56 9.44
C PHE A 79 -17.75 -6.74 10.52
N LEU A 80 -17.24 -5.65 11.11
CA LEU A 80 -16.27 -5.71 12.20
C LEU A 80 -16.88 -6.30 13.47
N THR A 81 -18.10 -5.91 13.82
CA THR A 81 -18.84 -6.50 14.94
C THR A 81 -19.00 -8.01 14.75
N LEU A 82 -19.38 -8.46 13.57
CA LEU A 82 -19.47 -9.90 13.27
C LEU A 82 -18.13 -10.62 13.40
N CYS A 83 -17.01 -9.99 13.04
CA CYS A 83 -15.68 -10.54 13.25
C CYS A 83 -15.36 -10.69 14.75
N GLU A 84 -15.74 -9.72 15.57
CA GLU A 84 -15.59 -9.75 17.03
C GLU A 84 -16.40 -10.89 17.67
N GLU A 85 -17.66 -11.02 17.28
CA GLU A 85 -18.54 -12.10 17.72
C GLU A 85 -17.98 -13.50 17.37
N ASN A 86 -17.28 -13.57 16.23
CA ASN A 86 -16.59 -14.79 15.78
C ASN A 86 -15.17 -14.96 16.38
N GLY A 87 -14.71 -14.07 17.24
CA GLY A 87 -13.41 -14.10 17.88
C GLY A 87 -12.24 -13.96 16.89
N MET A 88 -12.44 -13.26 15.80
CA MET A 88 -11.43 -13.02 14.76
C MET A 88 -10.74 -11.68 14.93
N TYR A 89 -9.47 -11.60 14.58
CA TYR A 89 -8.72 -10.33 14.47
C TYR A 89 -8.77 -9.77 13.05
N MET A 90 -8.55 -8.45 12.96
CA MET A 90 -8.64 -7.73 11.70
C MET A 90 -7.41 -6.87 11.39
N LEU A 91 -6.91 -6.96 10.15
CA LEU A 91 -6.00 -6.02 9.53
C LEU A 91 -6.79 -5.17 8.52
N LEU A 92 -6.90 -3.86 8.76
CA LEU A 92 -7.65 -2.95 7.90
C LEU A 92 -6.76 -2.20 6.92
N ARG A 93 -7.26 -1.99 5.70
CA ARG A 93 -6.52 -1.33 4.61
C ARG A 93 -7.37 -0.21 3.99
N PRO A 94 -7.47 0.96 4.65
CA PRO A 94 -8.30 2.07 4.17
C PRO A 94 -7.70 2.84 2.98
N GLY A 95 -6.47 2.55 2.60
CA GLY A 95 -5.82 3.25 1.50
C GLY A 95 -5.17 4.58 1.93
N PRO A 96 -5.29 5.64 1.10
CA PRO A 96 -6.29 5.93 0.03
C PRO A 96 -6.14 5.16 -1.29
N HIS A 97 -4.93 4.73 -1.68
CA HIS A 97 -4.70 3.79 -2.76
C HIS A 97 -4.93 2.37 -2.25
N VAL A 98 -5.78 1.58 -2.92
CA VAL A 98 -6.02 0.18 -2.53
C VAL A 98 -5.75 -0.82 -3.65
N ASN A 99 -5.55 -0.37 -4.90
CA ASN A 99 -5.46 -1.23 -6.09
C ASN A 99 -6.62 -2.23 -6.15
N SER A 100 -6.50 -3.37 -5.50
CA SER A 100 -7.54 -4.39 -5.31
C SER A 100 -8.28 -4.76 -6.61
N GLU A 101 -7.62 -4.60 -7.76
CA GLU A 101 -8.09 -4.81 -9.15
C GLU A 101 -9.43 -4.10 -9.45
N ILE A 102 -9.71 -2.98 -8.76
CA ILE A 102 -10.83 -2.11 -9.08
C ILE A 102 -10.39 -0.94 -9.97
N THR A 103 -11.33 -0.40 -10.70
CA THR A 103 -11.07 0.75 -11.57
C THR A 103 -10.60 1.94 -10.72
N TYR A 104 -9.62 2.68 -11.23
CA TYR A 104 -9.05 3.85 -10.55
C TYR A 104 -8.30 3.54 -9.25
N PHE A 105 -7.90 2.30 -9.01
CA PHE A 105 -7.18 1.88 -7.80
C PHE A 105 -7.88 2.22 -6.48
N GLY A 106 -9.22 2.33 -6.51
CA GLY A 106 -10.02 2.68 -5.34
C GLY A 106 -10.17 4.17 -5.08
N PHE A 107 -9.58 5.04 -5.90
CA PHE A 107 -9.85 6.47 -5.83
C PHE A 107 -11.19 6.82 -6.48
N PRO A 108 -11.96 7.75 -5.91
CA PRO A 108 -13.09 8.35 -6.61
C PRO A 108 -12.64 9.01 -7.91
N LYS A 109 -13.41 8.83 -8.98
CA LYS A 109 -13.06 9.36 -10.30
C LYS A 109 -12.82 10.88 -10.33
N ARG A 110 -13.52 11.63 -9.47
CA ARG A 110 -13.37 13.08 -9.34
C ARG A 110 -11.95 13.48 -8.91
N ILE A 111 -11.35 12.73 -7.98
CA ILE A 111 -9.99 12.95 -7.48
C ILE A 111 -8.98 12.86 -8.62
N LEU A 112 -9.06 11.83 -9.45
CA LEU A 112 -8.13 11.61 -10.54
C LEU A 112 -8.33 12.59 -11.73
N ARG A 113 -9.49 13.27 -11.79
CA ARG A 113 -9.79 14.27 -12.81
C ARG A 113 -9.40 15.69 -12.41
N ASP A 114 -9.07 15.91 -11.15
CA ASP A 114 -8.69 17.21 -10.64
C ASP A 114 -7.23 17.52 -11.02
N PRO A 115 -6.98 18.57 -11.85
CA PRO A 115 -5.63 18.91 -12.30
C PRO A 115 -4.67 19.27 -11.16
N ASP A 116 -5.18 19.80 -10.03
CA ASP A 116 -4.37 20.18 -8.87
C ASP A 116 -3.90 18.95 -8.05
N ILE A 117 -4.51 17.80 -8.33
CA ILE A 117 -4.16 16.53 -7.67
C ILE A 117 -3.25 15.66 -8.54
N GLN A 118 -3.28 15.83 -9.86
CA GLN A 118 -2.59 14.96 -10.80
C GLN A 118 -1.07 15.05 -10.71
N SER A 119 -0.42 13.91 -10.80
CA SER A 119 1.00 13.80 -11.09
C SER A 119 1.26 14.20 -12.55
N ILE A 120 2.38 14.89 -12.80
CA ILE A 120 2.69 15.50 -14.10
C ILE A 120 3.99 14.91 -14.66
N THR A 121 4.00 14.61 -15.97
CA THR A 121 5.19 14.17 -16.71
C THR A 121 6.19 15.30 -16.94
N ALA A 122 7.39 14.97 -17.37
CA ALA A 122 8.39 15.96 -17.78
C ALA A 122 7.91 16.91 -18.90
N ASP A 123 6.98 16.45 -19.76
CA ASP A 123 6.40 17.24 -20.85
C ASP A 123 5.20 18.11 -20.42
N GLY A 124 4.84 18.07 -19.13
CA GLY A 124 3.74 18.87 -18.60
C GLY A 124 2.34 18.26 -18.80
N THR A 125 2.24 17.00 -19.17
CA THR A 125 0.97 16.27 -19.30
C THR A 125 0.69 15.43 -18.07
N PRO A 126 -0.59 15.09 -17.74
CA PRO A 126 -0.89 14.18 -16.65
C PRO A 126 -0.24 12.81 -16.83
N VAL A 127 0.33 12.27 -15.77
CA VAL A 127 0.81 10.88 -15.72
C VAL A 127 -0.40 9.96 -15.78
N VAL A 128 -0.41 9.06 -16.75
CA VAL A 128 -1.53 8.11 -16.96
C VAL A 128 -1.09 6.69 -16.69
N PHE A 129 -1.85 5.98 -15.88
CA PHE A 129 -1.68 4.55 -15.68
C PHE A 129 -2.60 3.76 -16.64
N PRO A 130 -2.05 2.90 -17.50
CA PRO A 130 -2.84 2.08 -18.41
C PRO A 130 -3.41 0.87 -17.66
N SER A 131 -4.69 0.92 -17.31
CA SER A 131 -5.41 -0.24 -16.76
C SER A 131 -6.51 -0.65 -17.74
N PRO A 132 -6.37 -1.77 -18.46
CA PRO A 132 -7.42 -2.21 -19.36
C PRO A 132 -8.75 -2.43 -18.62
N PRO A 133 -9.89 -2.04 -19.21
CA PRO A 133 -10.02 -1.34 -20.48
C PRO A 133 -9.87 0.19 -20.42
N ARG A 134 -9.46 0.76 -19.29
CA ARG A 134 -9.42 2.21 -19.05
C ARG A 134 -8.03 2.69 -18.71
N MET A 135 -7.70 3.87 -19.24
CA MET A 135 -6.56 4.66 -18.82
C MET A 135 -7.04 5.77 -17.90
N PHE A 136 -6.27 6.08 -16.84
CA PHE A 136 -6.63 7.13 -15.90
C PHE A 136 -5.39 7.83 -15.35
N PRO A 137 -5.51 9.15 -15.04
CA PRO A 137 -4.46 9.88 -14.36
C PRO A 137 -4.19 9.33 -12.97
N VAL A 138 -2.98 9.52 -12.46
CA VAL A 138 -2.61 9.15 -11.09
C VAL A 138 -2.41 10.41 -10.22
N PRO A 139 -2.68 10.33 -8.91
CA PRO A 139 -2.49 11.46 -8.02
C PRO A 139 -1.00 11.73 -7.75
N SER A 140 -0.70 12.96 -7.35
CA SER A 140 0.60 13.37 -6.82
C SER A 140 0.58 13.28 -5.29
N TYR A 141 1.51 12.54 -4.69
CA TYR A 141 1.73 12.55 -3.24
C TYR A 141 2.37 13.85 -2.73
N ALA A 142 2.65 14.81 -3.61
CA ALA A 142 3.07 16.16 -3.24
C ALA A 142 1.94 17.19 -3.37
N SER A 143 0.70 16.79 -3.68
CA SER A 143 -0.46 17.66 -3.76
C SER A 143 -1.10 17.86 -2.39
N GLU A 144 -1.14 19.09 -1.89
CA GLU A 144 -1.85 19.43 -0.65
C GLU A 144 -3.37 19.19 -0.78
N LYS A 145 -3.93 19.45 -1.98
CA LYS A 145 -5.35 19.19 -2.25
C LYS A 145 -5.68 17.70 -2.15
N PHE A 146 -4.76 16.83 -2.60
CA PHE A 146 -4.92 15.38 -2.41
C PHE A 146 -5.11 15.02 -0.93
N TYR A 147 -4.27 15.55 -0.04
CA TYR A 147 -4.39 15.27 1.39
C TYR A 147 -5.62 15.91 2.03
N GLN A 148 -6.09 17.06 1.55
CA GLN A 148 -7.36 17.63 1.99
C GLN A 148 -8.53 16.69 1.68
N GLU A 149 -8.57 16.13 0.48
CA GLU A 149 -9.60 15.18 0.06
C GLU A 149 -9.49 13.84 0.81
N VAL A 150 -8.27 13.32 1.00
CA VAL A 150 -8.02 12.13 1.84
C VAL A 150 -8.48 12.38 3.27
N GLY A 151 -8.28 13.59 3.78
CA GLY A 151 -8.75 14.00 5.10
C GLY A 151 -10.26 13.86 5.26
N ILE A 152 -11.02 14.31 4.28
CA ILE A 152 -12.49 14.16 4.29
C ILE A 152 -12.88 12.67 4.34
N TYR A 153 -12.25 11.83 3.56
CA TYR A 153 -12.52 10.38 3.60
C TYR A 153 -12.14 9.77 4.95
N PHE A 154 -10.98 10.12 5.49
CA PHE A 154 -10.53 9.60 6.79
C PHE A 154 -11.39 10.10 7.95
N ASP A 155 -11.98 11.29 7.86
CA ASP A 155 -12.92 11.81 8.85
C ASP A 155 -14.19 10.93 8.99
N HIS A 156 -14.53 10.17 7.93
CA HIS A 156 -15.67 9.25 7.95
C HIS A 156 -15.29 7.81 8.32
N VAL A 157 -14.17 7.30 7.82
CA VAL A 157 -13.79 5.90 8.04
C VAL A 157 -13.06 5.68 9.36
N CYS A 158 -12.23 6.64 9.83
CA CYS A 158 -11.46 6.45 11.05
C CYS A 158 -12.31 6.34 12.32
N PRO A 159 -13.44 7.06 12.49
CA PRO A 159 -14.33 6.82 13.63
C PRO A 159 -14.75 5.35 13.75
N ILE A 160 -15.20 4.72 12.66
CA ILE A 160 -15.56 3.30 12.64
C ILE A 160 -14.35 2.44 13.03
N ILE A 161 -13.19 2.68 12.44
CA ILE A 161 -11.96 1.94 12.77
C ILE A 161 -11.62 2.04 14.25
N THR A 162 -11.75 3.23 14.85
CA THR A 162 -11.33 3.48 16.23
C THR A 162 -12.25 2.83 17.27
N GLU A 163 -13.52 2.66 16.95
CA GLU A 163 -14.48 1.94 17.80
C GLU A 163 -14.14 0.45 17.93
N HIS A 164 -13.51 -0.13 16.90
CA HIS A 164 -13.14 -1.54 16.83
C HIS A 164 -11.68 -1.84 17.13
N LEU A 165 -10.90 -0.88 17.67
CA LEU A 165 -9.49 -1.12 18.00
C LEU A 165 -9.34 -2.12 19.16
N HIS A 166 -8.44 -3.08 18.99
CA HIS A 166 -8.05 -3.99 20.07
C HIS A 166 -7.45 -3.20 21.26
N PRO A 167 -7.74 -3.52 22.55
CA PRO A 167 -8.38 -4.76 23.03
C PRO A 167 -9.91 -4.71 23.14
N HIS A 168 -10.55 -3.62 22.78
CA HIS A 168 -12.02 -3.50 22.90
C HIS A 168 -12.74 -4.08 21.68
N GLY A 169 -12.08 -4.10 20.52
CA GLY A 169 -12.55 -4.65 19.27
C GLY A 169 -11.52 -5.57 18.60
N CYS A 170 -11.77 -5.89 17.33
CA CYS A 170 -10.98 -6.88 16.58
C CYS A 170 -9.77 -6.30 15.82
N VAL A 171 -9.68 -4.98 15.64
CA VAL A 171 -8.67 -4.36 14.76
C VAL A 171 -7.31 -4.30 15.44
N ILE A 172 -6.35 -5.08 14.94
CA ILE A 172 -4.98 -5.18 15.47
C ILE A 172 -3.94 -4.48 14.61
N GLY A 173 -4.28 -4.05 13.40
CA GLY A 173 -3.37 -3.31 12.53
C GLY A 173 -4.10 -2.57 11.42
N VAL A 174 -3.54 -1.41 11.01
CA VAL A 174 -4.06 -0.57 9.93
C VAL A 174 -2.95 -0.27 8.93
N GLN A 175 -3.22 -0.46 7.64
CA GLN A 175 -2.27 -0.15 6.59
C GLN A 175 -2.37 1.32 6.18
N ALA A 176 -1.22 1.98 6.09
CA ALA A 176 -1.10 3.31 5.50
C ALA A 176 -0.77 3.17 4.01
N ASP A 177 -1.72 3.48 3.14
CA ASP A 177 -1.63 3.36 1.69
C ASP A 177 -1.31 1.93 1.21
N ASN A 178 -1.36 1.68 -0.09
CA ASN A 178 -1.04 0.40 -0.69
C ASN A 178 0.04 0.54 -1.76
N GLU A 179 1.03 -0.37 -1.75
CA GLU A 179 2.07 -0.49 -2.78
C GLU A 179 2.62 0.88 -3.27
N MET A 180 2.93 1.77 -2.32
CA MET A 180 3.41 3.14 -2.64
C MET A 180 4.72 3.08 -3.41
N SER A 181 4.64 3.22 -4.73
CA SER A 181 5.75 2.95 -5.65
C SER A 181 5.62 3.68 -6.98
N PHE A 182 5.19 4.93 -6.98
CA PHE A 182 4.90 5.69 -8.19
C PHE A 182 3.94 4.94 -9.16
N PHE A 183 2.94 4.25 -8.62
CA PHE A 183 2.00 3.45 -9.40
C PHE A 183 2.72 2.49 -10.36
N LEU A 184 3.70 1.74 -9.82
CA LEU A 184 4.52 0.74 -10.51
C LEU A 184 5.42 1.30 -11.64
N ARG A 185 5.59 2.62 -11.75
CA ARG A 185 6.54 3.22 -12.68
C ARG A 185 7.97 3.11 -12.15
N THR A 186 8.90 2.89 -13.04
CA THR A 186 10.29 2.59 -12.69
C THR A 186 11.31 3.55 -13.32
N GLN A 187 10.86 4.39 -14.25
CA GLN A 187 11.75 5.36 -14.91
C GLN A 187 11.81 6.64 -14.09
N PRO A 188 12.99 7.10 -13.69
CA PRO A 188 13.14 8.23 -12.77
C PRO A 188 12.68 9.57 -13.35
N TYR A 189 12.64 9.69 -14.66
CA TYR A 189 12.27 10.91 -15.38
C TYR A 189 10.82 10.92 -15.87
N ASP A 190 10.04 9.87 -15.62
CA ASP A 190 8.65 9.80 -16.07
C ASP A 190 7.75 10.78 -15.32
N HIS A 191 8.02 11.03 -14.02
CA HIS A 191 7.23 11.90 -13.13
C HIS A 191 7.88 11.98 -11.73
N ASP A 192 7.46 12.80 -10.79
CA ASP A 192 6.39 13.78 -10.79
C ASP A 192 6.97 15.18 -10.93
N TYR A 193 6.46 15.97 -11.87
CA TYR A 193 6.87 17.35 -12.13
C TYR A 193 5.74 18.34 -11.83
N SER A 194 4.73 17.94 -11.03
CA SER A 194 3.72 18.87 -10.53
C SER A 194 4.36 19.98 -9.71
N THR A 195 3.69 21.11 -9.61
CA THR A 195 4.18 22.24 -8.81
C THR A 195 4.50 21.85 -7.36
N GLY A 196 3.68 20.98 -6.77
CA GLY A 196 3.92 20.42 -5.43
C GLY A 196 5.19 19.60 -5.37
N ALA A 197 5.39 18.70 -6.34
CA ALA A 197 6.57 17.83 -6.41
C ALA A 197 7.87 18.62 -6.63
N ILE A 198 7.84 19.67 -7.45
CA ILE A 198 9.01 20.55 -7.64
C ILE A 198 9.35 21.30 -6.33
N ARG A 199 8.35 21.83 -5.64
CA ARG A 199 8.59 22.48 -4.32
C ARG A 199 9.16 21.48 -3.30
N LEU A 200 8.69 20.24 -3.31
CA LEU A 200 9.19 19.19 -2.45
C LEU A 200 10.64 18.80 -2.80
N TYR A 201 11.00 18.81 -4.09
CA TYR A 201 12.39 18.62 -4.55
C TYR A 201 13.31 19.72 -4.03
N VAL A 202 12.89 20.97 -4.15
CA VAL A 202 13.65 22.11 -3.59
C VAL A 202 13.83 21.99 -2.09
N ARG A 203 12.78 21.58 -1.38
CA ARG A 203 12.86 21.29 0.05
C ARG A 203 13.87 20.20 0.37
N PHE A 204 13.84 19.08 -0.38
CA PHE A 204 14.82 17.99 -0.26
C PHE A 204 16.27 18.50 -0.43
N LEU A 205 16.53 19.32 -1.46
CA LEU A 205 17.86 19.88 -1.67
C LEU A 205 18.29 20.80 -0.50
N LYS A 206 17.39 21.65 0.01
CA LYS A 206 17.64 22.51 1.17
C LYS A 206 17.96 21.68 2.42
N GLU A 207 17.25 20.60 2.67
CA GLU A 207 17.50 19.71 3.81
C GLU A 207 18.82 18.93 3.68
N LYS A 208 19.15 18.48 2.46
CA LYS A 208 20.35 17.71 2.16
C LYS A 208 21.62 18.55 2.26
N TYR A 209 21.65 19.69 1.60
CA TYR A 209 22.87 20.50 1.47
C TYR A 209 23.00 21.57 2.55
N ARG A 210 21.91 22.15 3.02
CA ARG A 210 21.84 23.27 4.00
C ARG A 210 22.54 24.55 3.54
N ASP A 211 23.58 24.45 2.74
CA ASP A 211 24.34 25.57 2.15
C ASP A 211 24.34 25.46 0.62
N LEU A 212 23.83 26.51 -0.03
CA LEU A 212 23.74 26.60 -1.48
C LEU A 212 25.13 26.61 -2.16
N ASN A 213 26.14 27.15 -1.49
CA ASN A 213 27.49 27.18 -2.05
C ASN A 213 28.06 25.75 -2.20
N LEU A 214 27.77 24.84 -1.25
CA LEU A 214 28.19 23.44 -1.36
C LEU A 214 27.51 22.75 -2.55
N LEU A 215 26.23 23.02 -2.78
CA LEU A 215 25.53 22.48 -3.94
C LEU A 215 26.10 23.05 -5.23
N ASN A 216 26.30 24.39 -5.31
CA ASN A 216 26.85 25.05 -6.49
C ASN A 216 28.25 24.52 -6.82
N GLU A 217 29.11 24.31 -5.82
CA GLU A 217 30.42 23.71 -6.02
C GLU A 217 30.32 22.29 -6.60
N LEU A 218 29.41 21.46 -6.07
CA LEU A 218 29.23 20.09 -6.50
C LEU A 218 28.61 19.99 -7.91
N TYR A 219 27.62 20.85 -8.20
CA TYR A 219 26.96 20.90 -9.51
C TYR A 219 27.75 21.69 -10.54
N ARG A 220 28.76 22.49 -10.11
CA ARG A 220 29.50 23.45 -10.95
C ARG A 220 28.59 24.50 -11.56
N THR A 221 27.76 25.09 -10.72
CA THR A 221 26.75 26.10 -11.06
C THR A 221 26.91 27.33 -10.16
N ASP A 222 26.13 28.36 -10.43
CA ASP A 222 26.11 29.62 -9.69
C ASP A 222 24.68 30.08 -9.36
N TYR A 223 23.79 29.14 -9.04
CA TYR A 223 22.42 29.46 -8.64
C TYR A 223 22.41 30.46 -7.49
N ALA A 224 21.52 31.45 -7.57
CA ALA A 224 21.34 32.45 -6.50
C ALA A 224 20.45 31.94 -5.38
N SER A 225 19.62 30.94 -5.66
CA SER A 225 18.77 30.28 -4.67
C SER A 225 18.49 28.81 -5.01
N PHE A 226 18.12 28.01 -4.01
CA PHE A 226 17.66 26.63 -4.24
C PHE A 226 16.39 26.56 -5.14
N ASP A 227 15.57 27.63 -5.12
CA ASP A 227 14.33 27.70 -5.89
C ASP A 227 14.56 27.86 -7.41
N GLU A 228 15.79 28.21 -7.83
CA GLU A 228 16.20 28.30 -9.23
C GLU A 228 16.66 26.96 -9.81
N ILE A 229 16.88 25.94 -8.99
CA ILE A 229 17.42 24.66 -9.43
C ILE A 229 16.30 23.86 -10.11
N PRO A 230 16.37 23.64 -11.44
CA PRO A 230 15.35 22.87 -12.15
C PRO A 230 15.53 21.37 -11.84
N PRO A 231 14.45 20.58 -11.80
CA PRO A 231 14.60 19.13 -11.80
C PRO A 231 15.10 18.63 -13.17
N PRO A 232 15.99 17.60 -13.22
CA PRO A 232 16.38 17.01 -14.50
C PRO A 232 15.17 16.33 -15.17
N ARG A 233 15.07 16.47 -16.48
CA ARG A 233 13.98 15.90 -17.30
C ARG A 233 14.41 14.66 -18.07
N ASP A 234 15.70 14.55 -18.34
CA ASP A 234 16.36 13.45 -19.03
C ASP A 234 17.73 13.20 -18.41
N PHE A 235 18.35 12.05 -18.68
CA PHE A 235 19.72 11.77 -18.31
C PHE A 235 20.67 12.18 -19.43
N ASN A 236 21.41 13.28 -19.23
CA ASN A 236 22.34 13.86 -20.20
C ASN A 236 23.74 14.07 -19.62
N ALA A 237 24.15 13.26 -18.63
CA ALA A 237 25.49 13.38 -18.07
C ALA A 237 26.55 12.97 -19.10
N GLU A 238 27.46 13.86 -19.41
CA GLU A 238 28.60 13.61 -20.31
C GLU A 238 29.83 13.19 -19.51
N ASN A 239 29.95 13.65 -18.27
CA ASN A 239 31.11 13.44 -17.40
C ASN A 239 30.66 12.95 -16.01
N ARG A 240 31.59 12.34 -15.29
CA ARG A 240 31.36 11.90 -13.90
C ARG A 240 30.96 13.08 -12.97
N SER A 241 31.45 14.27 -13.27
CA SER A 241 31.14 15.47 -12.50
C SER A 241 29.72 15.97 -12.65
N ASP A 242 28.98 15.51 -13.67
CA ASP A 242 27.58 15.89 -13.90
C ASP A 242 26.62 14.98 -13.09
N LEU A 243 27.12 13.83 -12.61
CA LEU A 243 26.29 12.83 -11.92
C LEU A 243 25.58 13.34 -10.66
N PRO A 244 26.18 14.21 -9.80
CA PRO A 244 25.52 14.64 -8.57
C PRO A 244 24.10 15.19 -8.78
N TYR A 245 23.90 16.01 -9.81
CA TYR A 245 22.60 16.56 -10.18
C TYR A 245 21.53 15.49 -10.47
N TYR A 246 21.90 14.43 -11.19
CA TYR A 246 21.01 13.33 -11.54
C TYR A 246 20.79 12.38 -10.37
N LEU A 247 21.84 12.13 -9.56
CA LEU A 247 21.75 11.27 -8.38
C LEU A 247 20.84 11.89 -7.32
N ASP A 248 20.86 13.21 -7.17
CA ASP A 248 19.94 13.91 -6.26
C ASP A 248 18.47 13.76 -6.68
N TRP A 249 18.19 13.75 -7.97
CA TRP A 249 16.85 13.49 -8.46
C TRP A 249 16.40 12.04 -8.17
N ILE A 250 17.30 11.07 -8.28
CA ILE A 250 16.99 9.67 -7.94
C ILE A 250 16.76 9.54 -6.43
N GLU A 251 17.61 10.14 -5.60
CA GLU A 251 17.46 10.12 -4.14
C GLU A 251 16.19 10.84 -3.69
N TYR A 252 15.83 11.94 -4.36
CA TYR A 252 14.56 12.62 -4.13
C TYR A 252 13.33 11.71 -4.35
N LYS A 253 13.40 10.73 -5.26
CA LYS A 253 12.28 9.78 -5.44
C LYS A 253 12.02 8.94 -4.19
N GLU A 254 13.07 8.52 -3.49
CA GLU A 254 12.91 7.86 -2.18
C GLU A 254 12.28 8.82 -1.17
N TYR A 255 12.80 10.04 -1.08
CA TYR A 255 12.27 11.08 -0.18
C TYR A 255 10.80 11.39 -0.45
N TYR A 256 10.41 11.48 -1.72
CA TYR A 256 9.03 11.72 -2.13
C TYR A 256 8.06 10.64 -1.63
N LEU A 257 8.44 9.36 -1.76
CA LEU A 257 7.62 8.25 -1.26
C LEU A 257 7.55 8.25 0.28
N GLN A 258 8.66 8.49 0.95
CA GLN A 258 8.70 8.63 2.41
C GLN A 258 7.81 9.79 2.89
N TYR A 259 7.85 10.92 2.20
CA TYR A 259 6.99 12.07 2.49
C TYR A 259 5.50 11.70 2.37
N GLY A 260 5.12 11.00 1.30
CA GLY A 260 3.73 10.53 1.11
C GLY A 260 3.28 9.59 2.21
N LEU A 261 4.09 8.59 2.52
CA LEU A 261 3.79 7.62 3.58
C LEU A 261 3.67 8.29 4.95
N ALA A 262 4.60 9.21 5.27
CA ALA A 262 4.58 9.93 6.53
C ALA A 262 3.31 10.78 6.70
N ARG A 263 2.85 11.44 5.63
CA ARG A 263 1.61 12.23 5.63
C ARG A 263 0.39 11.35 5.90
N ILE A 264 0.26 10.22 5.20
CA ILE A 264 -0.88 9.31 5.37
C ILE A 264 -0.87 8.66 6.75
N ALA A 265 0.28 8.18 7.21
CA ALA A 265 0.40 7.61 8.56
C ALA A 265 0.07 8.62 9.67
N ALA A 266 0.53 9.87 9.53
CA ALA A 266 0.18 10.94 10.47
C ALA A 266 -1.33 11.22 10.48
N MET A 267 -1.98 11.28 9.31
CA MET A 267 -3.42 11.52 9.21
C MET A 267 -4.26 10.43 9.89
N LEU A 268 -3.83 9.17 9.83
CA LEU A 268 -4.45 8.06 10.57
C LEU A 268 -4.26 8.23 12.09
N LYS A 269 -3.04 8.51 12.53
CA LYS A 269 -2.71 8.73 13.95
C LYS A 269 -3.47 9.90 14.56
N GLU A 270 -3.55 11.03 13.85
CA GLU A 270 -4.29 12.22 14.24
C GLU A 270 -5.80 11.97 14.45
N ARG A 271 -6.34 10.93 13.78
CA ARG A 271 -7.74 10.49 13.89
C ARG A 271 -7.95 9.34 14.86
N GLY A 272 -6.99 9.10 15.74
CA GLY A 272 -7.13 8.15 16.84
C GLY A 272 -6.74 6.70 16.50
N VAL A 273 -6.18 6.42 15.33
CA VAL A 273 -5.66 5.08 15.01
C VAL A 273 -4.38 4.84 15.81
N THR A 274 -4.50 4.13 16.93
CA THR A 274 -3.42 3.88 17.89
C THR A 274 -2.86 2.47 17.87
N THR A 275 -3.37 1.61 16.96
CA THR A 275 -2.86 0.25 16.74
C THR A 275 -1.64 0.27 15.80
N LEU A 276 -1.04 -0.90 15.57
CA LEU A 276 0.08 -1.06 14.64
C LEU A 276 -0.25 -0.50 13.25
N ILE A 277 0.58 0.41 12.75
CA ILE A 277 0.48 0.94 11.39
C ILE A 277 1.54 0.25 10.52
N TYR A 278 1.10 -0.39 9.44
CA TYR A 278 1.98 -1.06 8.51
C TYR A 278 1.85 -0.52 7.09
N HIS A 279 2.79 -0.89 6.24
CA HIS A 279 2.78 -0.62 4.80
C HIS A 279 3.21 -1.86 4.03
N ASN A 280 2.86 -1.94 2.74
CA ASN A 280 3.33 -2.99 1.83
C ASN A 280 4.00 -2.40 0.59
N LEU A 281 4.95 -3.15 0.05
CA LEU A 281 5.66 -2.81 -1.19
C LEU A 281 5.47 -3.93 -2.21
N PRO A 282 5.41 -3.61 -3.52
CA PRO A 282 5.13 -4.60 -4.58
C PRO A 282 6.27 -5.60 -4.81
N GLY A 283 7.05 -5.89 -3.78
CA GLY A 283 8.15 -6.84 -3.79
C GLY A 283 9.40 -6.35 -4.53
N LEU A 284 10.46 -7.14 -4.48
CA LEU A 284 11.76 -6.79 -5.10
C LEU A 284 11.76 -6.86 -6.63
N CYS A 285 10.68 -7.33 -7.26
CA CYS A 285 10.57 -7.40 -8.71
C CYS A 285 10.10 -6.11 -9.36
N ALA A 286 9.29 -5.33 -8.68
CA ALA A 286 9.10 -3.94 -9.02
C ALA A 286 10.41 -3.20 -8.72
N LYS A 287 10.79 -2.29 -9.57
CA LYS A 287 12.04 -1.52 -9.42
C LYS A 287 11.78 -0.04 -9.10
N PRO A 288 10.72 0.31 -8.34
CA PRO A 288 10.54 1.68 -7.93
C PRO A 288 11.61 2.08 -6.93
N PRO A 289 11.92 3.36 -6.82
CA PRO A 289 12.95 3.86 -5.91
C PRO A 289 12.38 4.00 -4.48
N TYR A 290 12.01 2.90 -3.87
CA TYR A 290 11.65 2.88 -2.45
C TYR A 290 12.81 2.35 -1.59
N ASN A 291 12.84 2.80 -0.36
CA ASN A 291 13.79 2.34 0.66
C ASN A 291 12.99 1.79 1.86
N GLN A 292 12.87 0.47 1.92
CA GLN A 292 12.07 -0.21 2.94
C GLN A 292 12.55 0.13 4.36
N ILE A 293 13.86 0.21 4.58
CA ILE A 293 14.44 0.51 5.91
C ILE A 293 14.00 1.91 6.38
N LYS A 294 14.11 2.91 5.51
CA LYS A 294 13.68 4.29 5.83
C LYS A 294 12.16 4.40 5.99
N MET A 295 11.39 3.60 5.25
CA MET A 295 9.94 3.57 5.42
C MET A 295 9.52 2.94 6.76
N GLU A 296 10.27 1.99 7.31
CA GLU A 296 10.05 1.45 8.66
C GLU A 296 10.41 2.44 9.79
N GLU A 297 11.06 3.56 9.49
CA GLU A 297 11.20 4.67 10.45
C GLU A 297 9.90 5.47 10.59
N ILE A 298 8.97 5.33 9.63
CA ILE A 298 7.70 6.07 9.55
C ILE A 298 6.53 5.25 10.08
N VAL A 299 6.49 3.96 9.73
CA VAL A 299 5.49 2.99 10.14
C VAL A 299 6.12 1.85 10.94
N ASP A 300 5.32 1.05 11.62
CA ASP A 300 5.84 0.01 12.52
C ASP A 300 6.51 -1.15 11.77
N VAL A 301 5.99 -1.52 10.60
CA VAL A 301 6.56 -2.55 9.73
C VAL A 301 6.19 -2.32 8.27
N VAL A 302 7.11 -2.70 7.38
CA VAL A 302 6.91 -2.68 5.92
C VAL A 302 7.07 -4.09 5.37
N GLY A 303 5.97 -4.63 4.84
CA GLY A 303 5.94 -5.95 4.20
C GLY A 303 6.18 -5.90 2.69
N PHE A 304 6.31 -7.08 2.08
CA PHE A 304 6.36 -7.24 0.63
C PHE A 304 5.20 -8.08 0.11
N ASP A 305 4.80 -7.83 -1.13
CA ASP A 305 3.80 -8.60 -1.86
C ASP A 305 4.48 -9.59 -2.78
N LEU A 306 4.14 -10.87 -2.66
CA LEU A 306 4.82 -11.96 -3.33
C LEU A 306 3.83 -12.81 -4.14
N TYR A 307 3.89 -12.69 -5.47
CA TYR A 307 3.05 -13.41 -6.43
C TYR A 307 3.93 -14.24 -7.37
N TYR A 308 4.38 -15.43 -6.92
CA TYR A 308 5.35 -16.24 -7.64
C TYR A 308 4.86 -17.68 -7.87
N TYR A 309 5.33 -18.26 -8.96
CA TYR A 309 5.17 -19.68 -9.26
C TYR A 309 6.26 -20.51 -8.56
N LYS A 310 6.06 -21.82 -8.43
CA LYS A 310 7.03 -22.74 -7.80
C LYS A 310 8.41 -22.72 -8.47
N GLU A 311 8.46 -22.50 -9.78
CA GLU A 311 9.72 -22.37 -10.51
C GLU A 311 10.50 -21.10 -10.14
N GLU A 312 9.82 -20.13 -9.55
CA GLU A 312 10.37 -18.86 -9.09
C GLU A 312 10.69 -18.83 -7.58
N TYR A 313 10.70 -19.98 -6.92
CA TYR A 313 10.94 -20.11 -5.47
C TYR A 313 12.16 -19.34 -4.97
N HIS A 314 13.21 -19.23 -5.80
CA HIS A 314 14.41 -18.46 -5.49
C HIS A 314 14.16 -16.97 -5.30
N LYS A 315 13.10 -16.43 -5.92
CA LYS A 315 12.65 -15.04 -5.69
C LYS A 315 11.97 -14.91 -4.33
N VAL A 316 11.08 -15.85 -3.97
CA VAL A 316 10.45 -15.93 -2.63
C VAL A 316 11.53 -16.01 -1.56
N LYS A 317 12.47 -16.96 -1.71
CA LYS A 317 13.63 -17.10 -0.83
C LYS A 317 14.36 -15.78 -0.63
N ARG A 318 14.75 -15.12 -1.72
CA ARG A 318 15.52 -13.87 -1.68
C ARG A 318 14.75 -12.74 -0.98
N CYS A 319 13.44 -12.62 -1.25
CA CYS A 319 12.60 -11.60 -0.62
C CYS A 319 12.50 -11.82 0.90
N VAL A 320 12.21 -13.04 1.33
CA VAL A 320 12.10 -13.36 2.76
C VAL A 320 13.44 -13.21 3.48
N GLN A 321 14.55 -13.64 2.87
CA GLN A 321 15.88 -13.43 3.43
C GLN A 321 16.27 -11.95 3.52
N TYR A 322 15.84 -11.12 2.54
CA TYR A 322 16.03 -9.69 2.60
C TYR A 322 15.24 -9.08 3.77
N LEU A 323 13.96 -9.42 3.93
CA LEU A 323 13.14 -8.97 5.05
C LEU A 323 13.75 -9.38 6.41
N ASN A 324 14.24 -10.61 6.54
CA ASN A 324 14.94 -11.07 7.75
C ASN A 324 16.19 -10.24 8.09
N GLY A 325 16.85 -9.68 7.09
CA GLY A 325 18.04 -8.84 7.29
C GLY A 325 17.74 -7.36 7.49
N THR A 326 16.55 -6.89 7.17
CA THR A 326 16.24 -5.46 7.08
C THR A 326 14.98 -5.02 7.80
N SER A 327 14.00 -5.89 8.00
CA SER A 327 12.70 -5.54 8.61
C SER A 327 12.69 -5.81 10.11
N ARG A 328 11.87 -5.03 10.83
CA ARG A 328 11.56 -5.26 12.25
C ARG A 328 10.79 -6.56 12.48
N ALA A 329 9.96 -6.96 11.51
CA ALA A 329 9.34 -8.28 11.45
C ALA A 329 9.18 -8.69 9.98
N PRO A 330 9.73 -9.83 9.55
CA PRO A 330 9.59 -10.30 8.17
C PRO A 330 8.14 -10.58 7.83
N PHE A 331 7.47 -9.61 7.17
CA PHE A 331 6.06 -9.65 6.86
C PHE A 331 5.81 -9.75 5.35
N ILE A 332 5.07 -10.76 4.94
CA ILE A 332 4.56 -10.91 3.58
C ILE A 332 3.12 -10.38 3.59
N ALA A 333 2.97 -9.11 3.19
CA ALA A 333 1.70 -8.39 3.31
C ALA A 333 0.64 -8.84 2.30
N GLU A 334 1.09 -9.37 1.15
CA GLU A 334 0.24 -10.09 0.21
C GLU A 334 0.98 -11.31 -0.34
N PHE A 335 0.32 -12.45 -0.28
CA PHE A 335 0.83 -13.71 -0.80
C PHE A 335 -0.22 -14.42 -1.65
N ALA A 336 0.16 -14.85 -2.84
CA ALA A 336 -0.79 -15.37 -3.82
C ALA A 336 -1.62 -16.55 -3.29
N SER A 337 -2.95 -16.36 -3.28
CA SER A 337 -3.96 -17.39 -3.08
C SER A 337 -5.04 -17.19 -4.15
N GLY A 338 -5.03 -18.01 -5.18
CA GLY A 338 -5.75 -17.74 -6.42
C GLY A 338 -4.97 -16.82 -7.37
N PHE A 339 -5.62 -16.29 -8.39
CA PHE A 339 -5.01 -15.44 -9.41
C PHE A 339 -5.99 -14.49 -10.09
N VAL A 340 -5.45 -13.40 -10.64
CA VAL A 340 -6.24 -12.43 -11.42
C VAL A 340 -6.60 -13.03 -12.78
N ALA A 341 -7.88 -13.15 -13.07
CA ALA A 341 -8.39 -13.50 -14.38
C ALA A 341 -8.39 -12.26 -15.29
N LEU A 342 -7.29 -11.98 -15.94
CA LEU A 342 -7.17 -10.90 -16.93
C LEU A 342 -7.54 -11.42 -18.33
N PRO A 343 -7.96 -10.52 -19.25
CA PRO A 343 -8.15 -10.86 -20.66
C PRO A 343 -6.86 -11.33 -21.37
N ILE A 344 -5.70 -11.03 -20.78
CA ILE A 344 -4.39 -11.47 -21.29
C ILE A 344 -4.12 -12.86 -20.71
N PRO A 345 -3.66 -13.84 -21.54
CA PRO A 345 -3.31 -15.16 -21.04
C PRO A 345 -2.22 -15.08 -19.97
N ALA A 346 -2.61 -15.19 -18.71
CA ALA A 346 -1.68 -15.36 -17.61
C ALA A 346 -1.73 -16.82 -17.14
N LYS A 347 -0.58 -17.40 -16.82
CA LYS A 347 -0.52 -18.72 -16.21
C LYS A 347 -1.21 -18.62 -14.83
N PRO A 348 -2.21 -19.44 -14.54
CA PRO A 348 -2.81 -19.43 -13.20
C PRO A 348 -1.81 -19.93 -12.16
N ILE A 349 -1.87 -19.35 -10.95
CA ILE A 349 -1.16 -19.89 -9.78
C ILE A 349 -1.98 -21.06 -9.26
N MET A 350 -1.42 -22.26 -9.37
CA MET A 350 -2.06 -23.51 -9.00
C MET A 350 -1.76 -23.85 -7.52
N LEU A 351 -2.52 -24.80 -6.97
CA LEU A 351 -2.35 -25.25 -5.58
C LEU A 351 -0.89 -25.65 -5.28
N ASP A 352 -0.23 -26.34 -6.20
CA ASP A 352 1.18 -26.74 -6.03
C ASP A 352 2.13 -25.55 -6.01
N ASP A 353 1.83 -24.47 -6.76
CA ASP A 353 2.61 -23.24 -6.73
C ASP A 353 2.46 -22.57 -5.35
N ALA A 354 1.22 -22.40 -4.87
CA ALA A 354 0.93 -21.82 -3.57
C ALA A 354 1.57 -22.62 -2.43
N ARG A 355 1.43 -23.94 -2.42
CA ARG A 355 2.03 -24.82 -1.40
C ARG A 355 3.55 -24.72 -1.39
N PHE A 356 4.19 -24.85 -2.55
CA PHE A 356 5.64 -24.84 -2.66
C PHE A 356 6.23 -23.48 -2.23
N THR A 357 5.64 -22.39 -2.69
CA THR A 357 6.08 -21.02 -2.34
C THR A 357 5.83 -20.69 -0.88
N THR A 358 4.71 -21.14 -0.28
CA THR A 358 4.42 -21.00 1.16
C THR A 358 5.46 -21.74 2.00
N TYR A 359 5.77 -23.01 1.67
CA TYR A 359 6.81 -23.74 2.40
C TYR A 359 8.19 -23.11 2.21
N THR A 360 8.48 -22.59 1.04
CA THR A 360 9.73 -21.82 0.81
C THR A 360 9.79 -20.60 1.72
N ALA A 361 8.72 -19.82 1.80
CA ALA A 361 8.66 -18.65 2.68
C ALA A 361 8.82 -19.05 4.15
N LEU A 362 8.12 -20.09 4.60
CA LEU A 362 8.22 -20.62 5.97
C LEU A 362 9.63 -21.11 6.32
N MET A 363 10.27 -21.84 5.43
CA MET A 363 11.66 -22.31 5.61
C MET A 363 12.66 -21.18 5.76
N HIS A 364 12.36 -20.00 5.22
CA HIS A 364 13.22 -18.83 5.27
C HIS A 364 12.81 -17.81 6.34
N GLY A 365 11.78 -18.11 7.17
CA GLY A 365 11.53 -17.44 8.43
C GLY A 365 10.71 -16.16 8.33
N PHE A 366 9.54 -16.17 7.71
CA PHE A 366 8.62 -15.06 7.87
C PHE A 366 7.99 -15.04 9.28
N SER A 367 7.63 -13.85 9.76
CA SER A 367 6.90 -13.64 11.01
C SER A 367 5.42 -13.35 10.80
N GLY A 368 5.05 -12.92 9.60
CA GLY A 368 3.67 -12.71 9.18
C GLY A 368 3.46 -12.98 7.70
N ILE A 369 2.26 -13.45 7.35
CA ILE A 369 1.83 -13.69 5.97
C ILE A 369 0.34 -13.42 5.84
N ASN A 370 -0.06 -12.72 4.77
CA ASN A 370 -1.44 -12.50 4.40
C ASN A 370 -1.75 -13.13 3.05
N PHE A 371 -2.63 -14.12 3.01
CA PHE A 371 -3.05 -14.78 1.77
C PHE A 371 -4.06 -13.92 1.01
N TYR A 372 -3.70 -13.51 -0.18
CA TYR A 372 -4.52 -12.70 -1.07
C TYR A 372 -4.98 -13.54 -2.27
N MET A 373 -6.27 -13.99 -2.35
CA MET A 373 -7.44 -13.81 -1.50
C MET A 373 -7.97 -15.15 -1.00
N LEU A 374 -8.72 -15.14 0.11
CA LEU A 374 -9.41 -16.35 0.59
C LEU A 374 -10.72 -16.59 -0.14
N VAL A 375 -11.39 -15.53 -0.62
CA VAL A 375 -12.70 -15.61 -1.29
C VAL A 375 -12.61 -15.12 -2.71
N GLU A 376 -13.19 -15.87 -3.66
CA GLU A 376 -13.24 -15.49 -5.07
C GLU A 376 -14.07 -14.22 -5.33
N ARG A 377 -13.78 -13.53 -6.42
CA ARG A 377 -14.52 -12.36 -6.92
C ARG A 377 -14.44 -12.25 -8.44
N GLU A 378 -15.10 -11.22 -9.06
CA GLU A 378 -15.27 -11.14 -10.53
C GLU A 378 -14.00 -11.30 -11.36
N ARG A 379 -12.84 -10.92 -10.82
CA ARG A 379 -11.56 -10.96 -11.52
C ARG A 379 -10.49 -11.73 -10.76
N TRP A 380 -10.90 -12.46 -9.73
CA TRP A 380 -9.99 -13.27 -8.93
C TRP A 380 -10.61 -14.65 -8.75
N VAL A 381 -9.93 -15.68 -9.19
CA VAL A 381 -10.40 -17.06 -9.20
C VAL A 381 -9.36 -18.01 -8.61
N GLY A 382 -9.80 -19.19 -8.20
CA GLY A 382 -8.93 -20.21 -7.61
C GLY A 382 -8.61 -19.97 -6.14
N SER A 383 -9.37 -19.10 -5.47
CA SER A 383 -9.33 -18.98 -4.01
C SER A 383 -9.98 -20.19 -3.35
N PRO A 384 -9.67 -20.48 -2.07
CA PRO A 384 -10.23 -21.65 -1.38
C PRO A 384 -11.73 -21.58 -1.12
N ILE A 385 -12.32 -20.39 -1.09
CA ILE A 385 -13.75 -20.16 -0.89
C ILE A 385 -14.33 -19.50 -2.13
N ASP A 386 -15.39 -20.04 -2.68
CA ASP A 386 -16.11 -19.42 -3.80
C ASP A 386 -16.96 -18.23 -3.35
N ARG A 387 -17.55 -17.48 -4.30
CA ARG A 387 -18.38 -16.31 -4.00
C ARG A 387 -19.66 -16.62 -3.21
N SER A 388 -20.10 -17.87 -3.23
CA SER A 388 -21.29 -18.32 -2.51
C SER A 388 -20.99 -18.78 -1.09
N GLY A 389 -19.71 -18.90 -0.73
CA GLY A 389 -19.26 -19.40 0.58
C GLY A 389 -19.10 -20.93 0.60
N GLY A 390 -19.00 -21.59 -0.57
CA GLY A 390 -18.79 -23.02 -0.72
C GLY A 390 -17.31 -23.43 -0.74
#